data_9a77d620a22dcf66064d709d05d93b36
#
_entry.id   9a77d620a22dcf66064d709d05d93b36
#
_cell.length_a   1.000
_cell.length_b   1.000
_cell.length_c   1.000
_cell.angle_alpha   90.00
_cell.angle_beta   90.00
_cell.angle_gamma   90.00
#
_symmetry.space_group_name_H-M   'P 1'
#
loop_
_entity.id
_entity.type
_entity.pdbx_description
1 polymer ?
#
loop_
_entity_poly.entity_id
_entity_poly.type
_entity_poly.pdbx_seq_one_letter_code
_entity_poly.pdbx_strand_id
1 'polypeptide(L)'
;MNEAEKEIEHLWKIAPEIARHVTIIKDKEDLKKHRVAPDCVGATLSEGAASLWPYKLVTFILKKLIENGQLNLQTKTPVTEITSSDGTHTLHTPRGTISSKTVILATNGYTSALLPHFADLIVPCRGEMSALFPPAGSTLIPDSYGMVAALGQPANNDDYLIQRPFEGVPNPTGHLMFGGGRGAGHYPSIGISDDSVIDEGSAAYLRGALLKVLQLDGQTEGLTELKAAAQWTGIMGYSRDDHPWVGKVPDREGLWLAGGYTGHGMPNGTLCGKAIVDMVLGQNDGKDLAVVHEEMVQKGDIPKSYILTKERVDRARQMLTVQQQDSQGVHMNGVV
;
A
#
# COMPACT_ATOMS: atom_id res chain seq x y z
N MET A 1 7.35 21.04 -5.83
CA MET A 1 7.03 21.35 -7.27
C MET A 1 8.24 21.14 -8.19
N ASN A 2 9.41 21.76 -7.95
CA ASN A 2 10.59 21.56 -8.84
C ASN A 2 11.02 20.10 -8.99
N GLU A 3 10.81 19.27 -7.99
CA GLU A 3 11.10 17.83 -8.02
C GLU A 3 10.06 17.10 -8.89
N ALA A 4 8.78 17.33 -8.67
CA ALA A 4 7.72 16.76 -9.50
C ALA A 4 7.85 17.12 -10.98
N GLU A 5 8.32 18.35 -11.31
CA GLU A 5 8.59 18.73 -12.68
C GLU A 5 9.71 17.90 -13.30
N LYS A 6 10.81 17.69 -12.58
CA LYS A 6 11.92 16.85 -13.04
C LYS A 6 11.51 15.39 -13.24
N GLU A 7 10.69 14.87 -12.32
CA GLU A 7 10.14 13.52 -12.43
C GLU A 7 9.25 13.36 -13.65
N ILE A 8 8.37 14.32 -13.91
CA ILE A 8 7.52 14.30 -15.11
C ILE A 8 8.33 14.47 -16.39
N GLU A 9 9.34 15.36 -16.39
CA GLU A 9 10.28 15.48 -17.53
C GLU A 9 11.03 14.16 -17.77
N HIS A 10 11.40 13.45 -16.71
CA HIS A 10 12.00 12.13 -16.83
C HIS A 10 11.00 11.11 -17.38
N LEU A 11 9.77 11.10 -16.86
CA LEU A 11 8.71 10.24 -17.34
C LEU A 11 8.42 10.42 -18.83
N TRP A 12 8.44 11.65 -19.32
CA TRP A 12 8.31 11.95 -20.75
C TRP A 12 9.42 11.32 -21.62
N LYS A 13 10.61 11.11 -21.06
CA LYS A 13 11.74 10.48 -21.75
C LYS A 13 11.63 8.97 -21.81
N ILE A 14 11.11 8.34 -20.74
CA ILE A 14 11.11 6.88 -20.59
C ILE A 14 9.76 6.21 -20.89
N ALA A 15 8.64 6.93 -20.70
CA ALA A 15 7.29 6.40 -20.87
C ALA A 15 6.30 7.52 -21.28
N PRO A 16 6.44 8.09 -22.49
CA PRO A 16 5.62 9.21 -22.96
C PRO A 16 4.12 8.87 -23.02
N GLU A 17 3.78 7.59 -23.24
CA GLU A 17 2.39 7.11 -23.24
C GLU A 17 1.74 7.19 -21.86
N ILE A 18 2.51 7.20 -20.78
CA ILE A 18 2.05 7.42 -19.41
C ILE A 18 2.08 8.92 -19.09
N ALA A 19 3.17 9.60 -19.42
CA ALA A 19 3.39 11.00 -19.12
C ALA A 19 2.28 11.93 -19.66
N ARG A 20 1.69 11.60 -20.81
CA ARG A 20 0.56 12.36 -21.40
C ARG A 20 -0.70 12.41 -20.52
N HIS A 21 -0.83 11.51 -19.56
CA HIS A 21 -1.94 11.46 -18.60
C HIS A 21 -1.65 12.21 -17.29
N VAL A 22 -0.48 12.84 -17.18
CA VAL A 22 -0.08 13.60 -16.00
C VAL A 22 0.08 15.08 -16.36
N THR A 23 -0.67 15.93 -15.68
CA THR A 23 -0.64 17.37 -15.86
C THR A 23 -0.15 18.07 -14.60
N ILE A 24 0.72 19.06 -14.73
CA ILE A 24 1.13 19.96 -13.65
C ILE A 24 0.21 21.17 -13.61
N ILE A 25 -0.36 21.45 -12.44
CA ILE A 25 -1.24 22.59 -12.19
C ILE A 25 -0.53 23.53 -11.21
N LYS A 26 -0.30 24.77 -11.64
CA LYS A 26 0.28 25.86 -10.82
C LYS A 26 -0.60 27.09 -10.76
N ASP A 27 -1.48 27.25 -11.75
CA ASP A 27 -2.41 28.37 -11.79
C ASP A 27 -3.40 28.28 -10.63
N LYS A 28 -3.61 29.39 -9.92
CA LYS A 28 -4.44 29.42 -8.70
C LYS A 28 -5.91 29.20 -8.99
N GLU A 29 -6.44 29.66 -10.12
CA GLU A 29 -7.83 29.45 -10.50
C GLU A 29 -8.06 27.98 -10.92
N ASP A 30 -7.07 27.35 -11.56
CA ASP A 30 -7.15 25.93 -11.87
C ASP A 30 -7.04 25.07 -10.60
N LEU A 31 -6.13 25.37 -9.68
CA LEU A 31 -6.02 24.70 -8.39
C LEU A 31 -7.33 24.79 -7.60
N LYS A 32 -8.03 25.92 -7.66
CA LYS A 32 -9.31 26.13 -7.01
C LYS A 32 -10.41 25.19 -7.54
N LYS A 33 -10.38 24.84 -8.83
CA LYS A 33 -11.32 23.86 -9.42
C LYS A 33 -11.19 22.49 -8.76
N HIS A 34 -9.99 22.16 -8.29
CA HIS A 34 -9.67 20.95 -7.56
C HIS A 34 -9.77 21.14 -6.04
N ARG A 35 -10.39 22.20 -5.56
CA ARG A 35 -10.68 22.50 -4.13
C ARG A 35 -9.46 22.45 -3.20
N VAL A 36 -8.24 22.58 -3.71
CA VAL A 36 -7.06 22.68 -2.84
C VAL A 36 -6.99 24.05 -2.16
N ALA A 37 -6.37 24.10 -0.98
CA ALA A 37 -6.24 25.33 -0.22
C ALA A 37 -5.44 26.41 -0.99
N PRO A 38 -5.70 27.71 -0.74
CA PRO A 38 -5.07 28.81 -1.50
C PRO A 38 -3.54 28.89 -1.38
N ASP A 39 -2.97 28.35 -0.29
CA ASP A 39 -1.53 28.29 -0.03
C ASP A 39 -0.84 27.09 -0.69
N CYS A 40 -1.60 26.18 -1.30
CA CYS A 40 -1.05 25.09 -2.09
C CYS A 40 -0.15 25.63 -3.21
N VAL A 41 1.08 25.14 -3.28
CA VAL A 41 2.08 25.64 -4.25
C VAL A 41 1.91 25.07 -5.67
N GLY A 42 1.13 24.00 -5.82
CA GLY A 42 0.83 23.33 -7.08
C GLY A 42 0.38 21.90 -6.85
N ALA A 43 -0.09 21.27 -7.91
CA ALA A 43 -0.52 19.87 -7.92
C ALA A 43 -0.09 19.16 -9.20
N THR A 44 -0.04 17.84 -9.14
CA THR A 44 -0.03 16.97 -10.31
C THR A 44 -1.40 16.29 -10.42
N LEU A 45 -2.01 16.35 -11.57
CA LEU A 45 -3.26 15.67 -11.88
C LEU A 45 -2.96 14.47 -12.77
N SER A 46 -3.33 13.28 -12.32
CA SER A 46 -3.24 12.04 -13.09
C SER A 46 -4.63 11.58 -13.51
N GLU A 47 -4.81 11.40 -14.81
CA GLU A 47 -6.04 10.84 -15.37
C GLU A 47 -6.07 9.31 -15.32
N GLY A 48 -7.26 8.72 -15.40
CA GLY A 48 -7.43 7.27 -15.46
C GLY A 48 -7.38 6.58 -14.09
N ALA A 49 -7.35 7.34 -13.00
CA ALA A 49 -7.51 6.80 -11.66
C ALA A 49 -8.93 6.26 -11.42
N ALA A 50 -9.07 5.31 -10.50
CA ALA A 50 -10.35 4.76 -10.10
C ALA A 50 -10.40 4.53 -8.60
N SER A 51 -11.58 4.65 -8.01
CA SER A 51 -11.82 4.28 -6.62
C SER A 51 -12.71 3.04 -6.54
N LEU A 52 -12.49 2.24 -5.52
CA LEU A 52 -13.31 1.06 -5.27
C LEU A 52 -13.43 0.81 -3.76
N TRP A 53 -14.37 -0.02 -3.38
CA TRP A 53 -14.50 -0.51 -2.03
C TRP A 53 -13.81 -1.89 -1.91
N PRO A 54 -12.54 -1.97 -1.43
CA PRO A 54 -11.74 -3.20 -1.45
C PRO A 54 -12.42 -4.36 -0.72
N TYR A 55 -13.00 -4.09 0.46
CA TYR A 55 -13.70 -5.11 1.24
C TYR A 55 -14.83 -5.78 0.45
N LYS A 56 -15.65 -5.01 -0.27
CA LYS A 56 -16.73 -5.57 -1.09
C LYS A 56 -16.22 -6.37 -2.28
N LEU A 57 -15.18 -5.87 -2.96
CA LEU A 57 -14.58 -6.59 -4.08
C LEU A 57 -14.03 -7.94 -3.62
N VAL A 58 -13.19 -7.94 -2.57
CA VAL A 58 -12.55 -9.15 -2.07
C VAL A 58 -13.58 -10.14 -1.53
N THR A 59 -14.52 -9.68 -0.71
CA THR A 59 -15.55 -10.58 -0.14
C THR A 59 -16.50 -11.13 -1.22
N PHE A 60 -16.79 -10.38 -2.27
CA PHE A 60 -17.56 -10.88 -3.41
C PHE A 60 -16.83 -12.02 -4.12
N ILE A 61 -15.53 -11.85 -4.39
CA ILE A 61 -14.70 -12.90 -5.04
C ILE A 61 -14.63 -14.15 -4.14
N LEU A 62 -14.31 -13.97 -2.85
CA LEU A 62 -14.23 -15.08 -1.89
C LEU A 62 -15.55 -15.84 -1.79
N LYS A 63 -16.69 -15.12 -1.74
CA LYS A 63 -18.01 -15.74 -1.71
C LYS A 63 -18.25 -16.60 -2.95
N LYS A 64 -17.92 -16.10 -4.14
CA LYS A 64 -18.06 -16.84 -5.39
C LYS A 64 -17.20 -18.12 -5.41
N LEU A 65 -15.96 -18.02 -4.95
CA LEU A 65 -15.06 -19.19 -4.89
C LEU A 65 -15.55 -20.24 -3.88
N ILE A 66 -16.11 -19.82 -2.76
CA ILE A 66 -16.69 -20.72 -1.75
C ILE A 66 -17.94 -21.41 -2.30
N GLU A 67 -18.87 -20.64 -2.91
CA GLU A 67 -20.10 -21.17 -3.52
C GLU A 67 -19.81 -22.21 -4.59
N ASN A 68 -18.72 -22.05 -5.35
CA ASN A 68 -18.27 -22.98 -6.38
C ASN A 68 -17.43 -24.15 -5.85
N GLY A 69 -17.18 -24.25 -4.54
CA GLY A 69 -16.35 -25.29 -3.94
C GLY A 69 -14.85 -25.18 -4.27
N GLN A 70 -14.40 -24.03 -4.76
CA GLN A 70 -13.01 -23.79 -5.17
C GLN A 70 -12.14 -23.25 -4.05
N LEU A 71 -12.73 -22.80 -2.95
CA LEU A 71 -12.02 -22.22 -1.82
C LEU A 71 -12.54 -22.76 -0.47
N ASN A 72 -11.62 -23.23 0.37
CA ASN A 72 -11.86 -23.49 1.78
C ASN A 72 -11.30 -22.33 2.60
N LEU A 73 -12.13 -21.35 2.94
CA LEU A 73 -11.74 -20.17 3.71
C LEU A 73 -11.83 -20.45 5.21
N GLN A 74 -10.71 -20.30 5.91
CA GLN A 74 -10.61 -20.44 7.37
C GLN A 74 -10.30 -19.07 8.01
N THR A 75 -11.35 -18.33 8.38
CA THR A 75 -11.21 -17.06 9.12
C THR A 75 -10.87 -17.31 10.58
N LYS A 76 -10.32 -16.30 11.27
CA LYS A 76 -9.90 -16.39 12.69
C LYS A 76 -8.98 -17.59 12.96
N THR A 77 -8.13 -17.91 11.98
CA THR A 77 -7.23 -19.05 12.02
C THR A 77 -5.82 -18.58 11.63
N PRO A 78 -5.13 -17.86 12.53
CA PRO A 78 -3.78 -17.40 12.25
C PRO A 78 -2.83 -18.61 12.11
N VAL A 79 -1.98 -18.56 11.08
CA VAL A 79 -0.82 -19.45 10.99
C VAL A 79 0.25 -18.87 11.91
N THR A 80 0.70 -19.64 12.89
CA THR A 80 1.69 -19.21 13.88
C THR A 80 3.11 -19.67 13.55
N GLU A 81 3.23 -20.74 12.78
CA GLU A 81 4.51 -21.31 12.36
C GLU A 81 4.36 -22.09 11.06
N ILE A 82 5.43 -22.15 10.28
CA ILE A 82 5.56 -23.01 9.09
C ILE A 82 6.80 -23.87 9.26
N THR A 83 6.62 -25.17 9.41
CA THR A 83 7.71 -26.17 9.37
C THR A 83 7.74 -26.85 8.03
N SER A 84 8.91 -27.33 7.60
CA SER A 84 9.09 -27.97 6.29
C SER A 84 9.91 -29.23 6.41
N SER A 85 9.44 -30.34 5.83
CA SER A 85 10.15 -31.62 5.72
C SER A 85 9.77 -32.29 4.40
N ASP A 86 10.75 -32.85 3.70
CA ASP A 86 10.57 -33.67 2.51
C ASP A 86 9.67 -33.04 1.42
N GLY A 87 9.88 -31.73 1.16
CA GLY A 87 9.10 -30.99 0.17
C GLY A 87 7.65 -30.71 0.55
N THR A 88 7.30 -30.91 1.82
CA THR A 88 5.96 -30.64 2.37
C THR A 88 6.08 -29.60 3.47
N HIS A 89 5.16 -28.64 3.48
CA HIS A 89 5.02 -27.64 4.54
C HIS A 89 3.89 -28.01 5.47
N THR A 90 4.10 -27.87 6.77
CA THR A 90 3.07 -27.97 7.79
C THR A 90 2.84 -26.57 8.38
N LEU A 91 1.63 -26.06 8.20
CA LEU A 91 1.18 -24.79 8.75
C LEU A 91 0.51 -25.07 10.09
N HIS A 92 1.06 -24.49 11.15
CA HIS A 92 0.55 -24.64 12.52
C HIS A 92 -0.45 -23.52 12.82
N THR A 93 -1.62 -23.90 13.34
CA THR A 93 -2.67 -22.96 13.75
C THR A 93 -3.27 -23.39 15.10
N PRO A 94 -3.92 -22.49 15.84
CA PRO A 94 -4.63 -22.87 17.08
C PRO A 94 -5.76 -23.89 16.87
N ARG A 95 -6.19 -24.11 15.63
CA ARG A 95 -7.28 -25.06 15.29
C ARG A 95 -6.79 -26.39 14.73
N GLY A 96 -5.47 -26.59 14.62
CA GLY A 96 -4.84 -27.77 14.05
C GLY A 96 -3.82 -27.42 12.98
N THR A 97 -3.35 -28.42 12.25
CA THR A 97 -2.31 -28.27 11.23
C THR A 97 -2.86 -28.51 9.84
N ILE A 98 -2.21 -27.87 8.84
CA ILE A 98 -2.49 -28.07 7.41
C ILE A 98 -1.19 -28.46 6.74
N SER A 99 -1.19 -29.58 5.99
CA SER A 99 -0.05 -30.01 5.18
C SER A 99 -0.27 -29.61 3.73
N SER A 100 0.75 -29.00 3.10
CA SER A 100 0.70 -28.61 1.70
C SER A 100 2.08 -28.66 1.04
N LYS A 101 2.14 -29.00 -0.23
CA LYS A 101 3.37 -28.91 -1.04
C LYS A 101 3.66 -27.49 -1.52
N THR A 102 2.62 -26.67 -1.65
CA THR A 102 2.72 -25.28 -2.11
C THR A 102 2.07 -24.36 -1.08
N VAL A 103 2.81 -23.38 -0.62
CA VAL A 103 2.33 -22.33 0.29
C VAL A 103 2.64 -20.98 -0.31
N ILE A 104 1.64 -20.10 -0.41
CA ILE A 104 1.79 -18.73 -0.87
C ILE A 104 1.56 -17.80 0.32
N LEU A 105 2.58 -17.07 0.71
CA LEU A 105 2.51 -16.04 1.74
C LEU A 105 2.05 -14.73 1.09
N ALA A 106 0.82 -14.31 1.39
CA ALA A 106 0.27 -13.01 1.03
C ALA A 106 0.09 -12.15 2.30
N THR A 107 1.04 -12.26 3.22
CA THR A 107 0.98 -11.74 4.59
C THR A 107 1.47 -10.31 4.72
N ASN A 108 2.02 -9.71 3.66
CA ASN A 108 2.49 -8.33 3.57
C ASN A 108 3.29 -7.91 4.83
N GLY A 109 2.83 -6.94 5.61
CA GLY A 109 3.51 -6.47 6.82
C GLY A 109 3.71 -7.51 7.93
N TYR A 110 2.98 -8.63 7.88
CA TYR A 110 3.13 -9.72 8.85
C TYR A 110 4.06 -10.84 8.40
N THR A 111 4.74 -10.69 7.24
CA THR A 111 5.60 -11.73 6.66
C THR A 111 6.72 -12.15 7.60
N SER A 112 7.34 -11.22 8.30
CA SER A 112 8.44 -11.49 9.24
C SER A 112 8.03 -12.32 10.46
N ALA A 113 6.75 -12.39 10.80
CA ALA A 113 6.25 -13.27 11.85
C ALA A 113 6.39 -14.76 11.48
N LEU A 114 6.26 -15.08 10.19
CA LEU A 114 6.39 -16.46 9.67
C LEU A 114 7.76 -16.72 9.04
N LEU A 115 8.41 -15.68 8.53
CA LEU A 115 9.76 -15.71 7.96
C LEU A 115 10.66 -14.69 8.68
N PRO A 116 11.20 -14.99 9.86
CA PRO A 116 12.01 -14.04 10.64
C PRO A 116 13.21 -13.48 9.88
N HIS A 117 13.76 -14.24 8.93
CA HIS A 117 14.85 -13.79 8.08
C HIS A 117 14.43 -12.76 6.99
N PHE A 118 13.15 -12.38 6.92
CA PHE A 118 12.64 -11.27 6.11
C PHE A 118 12.35 -10.01 6.94
N ALA A 119 12.65 -10.00 8.25
CA ALA A 119 12.35 -8.86 9.12
C ALA A 119 13.10 -7.57 8.71
N ASP A 120 14.25 -7.71 8.06
CA ASP A 120 15.04 -6.62 7.50
C ASP A 120 14.64 -6.23 6.07
N LEU A 121 13.82 -7.02 5.41
CA LEU A 121 13.40 -6.83 4.01
C LEU A 121 11.96 -6.31 3.88
N ILE A 122 11.07 -6.76 4.77
CA ILE A 122 9.67 -6.30 4.83
C ILE A 122 9.40 -5.83 6.25
N VAL A 123 9.38 -4.53 6.42
CA VAL A 123 9.19 -3.88 7.72
C VAL A 123 7.72 -3.52 7.90
N PRO A 124 7.05 -3.96 8.98
CA PRO A 124 5.69 -3.51 9.28
C PRO A 124 5.70 -2.02 9.61
N CYS A 125 4.68 -1.31 9.15
CA CYS A 125 4.50 0.10 9.48
C CYS A 125 3.01 0.37 9.71
N ARG A 126 2.69 1.02 10.83
CA ARG A 126 1.32 1.43 11.14
C ARG A 126 0.90 2.61 10.26
N GLY A 127 -0.35 2.59 9.82
CA GLY A 127 -1.00 3.69 9.14
C GLY A 127 -2.39 3.93 9.73
N GLU A 128 -2.68 5.20 10.03
CA GLU A 128 -3.96 5.61 10.60
C GLU A 128 -4.94 6.00 9.49
N MET A 129 -6.20 5.67 9.71
CA MET A 129 -7.31 5.98 8.82
C MET A 129 -8.48 6.56 9.58
N SER A 130 -9.21 7.45 8.90
CA SER A 130 -10.46 8.03 9.39
C SER A 130 -11.56 7.93 8.33
N ALA A 131 -12.78 7.65 8.75
CA ALA A 131 -14.00 7.88 8.00
C ALA A 131 -14.69 9.11 8.62
N LEU A 132 -14.57 10.27 7.97
CA LEU A 132 -15.04 11.54 8.51
C LEU A 132 -16.39 11.92 7.87
N PHE A 133 -17.32 12.45 8.66
CA PHE A 133 -18.51 13.07 8.11
C PHE A 133 -18.12 14.35 7.37
N PRO A 134 -18.55 14.53 6.11
CA PRO A 134 -18.37 15.80 5.44
C PRO A 134 -19.20 16.90 6.12
N PRO A 135 -18.85 18.18 5.97
CA PRO A 135 -19.68 19.28 6.46
C PRO A 135 -21.13 19.18 5.93
N ALA A 136 -22.11 19.60 6.71
CA ALA A 136 -23.51 19.54 6.31
C ALA A 136 -23.74 20.37 5.02
N GLY A 137 -24.42 19.78 4.05
CA GLY A 137 -24.67 20.41 2.75
C GLY A 137 -23.50 20.33 1.76
N SER A 138 -22.42 19.59 2.08
CA SER A 138 -21.32 19.36 1.14
C SER A 138 -21.77 18.60 -0.10
N THR A 139 -21.12 18.90 -1.22
CA THR A 139 -21.17 18.11 -2.45
C THR A 139 -20.00 17.15 -2.54
N LEU A 140 -20.03 16.24 -3.51
CA LEU A 140 -18.91 15.34 -3.77
C LEU A 140 -17.67 16.14 -4.19
N ILE A 141 -16.51 15.81 -3.63
CA ILE A 141 -15.23 16.38 -4.08
C ILE A 141 -14.88 15.83 -5.47
N PRO A 142 -14.25 16.66 -6.35
CA PRO A 142 -14.03 16.27 -7.74
C PRO A 142 -13.01 15.14 -7.91
N ASP A 143 -12.05 15.01 -7.00
CA ASP A 143 -10.89 14.15 -7.15
C ASP A 143 -10.67 13.25 -5.92
N SER A 144 -9.77 12.30 -6.04
CA SER A 144 -9.01 11.74 -4.92
C SER A 144 -7.68 12.51 -4.79
N TYR A 145 -7.13 12.59 -3.57
CA TYR A 145 -5.97 13.43 -3.29
C TYR A 145 -4.87 12.63 -2.62
N GLY A 146 -3.63 12.88 -3.05
CA GLY A 146 -2.42 12.66 -2.27
C GLY A 146 -1.86 14.01 -1.87
N MET A 147 -1.56 14.21 -0.59
CA MET A 147 -1.09 15.50 -0.05
C MET A 147 0.30 15.29 0.55
N VAL A 148 1.31 15.91 -0.07
CA VAL A 148 2.71 15.81 0.36
C VAL A 148 3.08 17.04 1.18
N ALA A 149 3.73 16.84 2.32
CA ALA A 149 4.17 17.89 3.25
C ALA A 149 3.03 18.82 3.70
N ALA A 150 1.79 18.32 3.77
CA ALA A 150 0.65 19.11 4.20
C ALA A 150 0.84 19.60 5.65
N LEU A 151 0.48 20.87 5.89
CA LEU A 151 0.51 21.50 7.21
C LEU A 151 1.89 21.40 7.94
N GLY A 152 2.98 21.43 7.16
CA GLY A 152 4.33 21.35 7.71
C GLY A 152 4.80 19.97 8.14
N GLN A 153 4.09 18.92 7.73
CA GLN A 153 4.56 17.54 7.86
C GLN A 153 5.86 17.33 7.06
N PRO A 154 6.73 16.41 7.46
CA PRO A 154 7.88 16.01 6.65
C PRO A 154 7.49 15.64 5.21
N ALA A 155 8.34 15.96 4.24
CA ALA A 155 8.06 15.74 2.82
C ALA A 155 7.86 14.26 2.43
N ASN A 156 8.33 13.34 3.26
CA ASN A 156 8.13 11.90 3.10
C ASN A 156 6.82 11.38 3.74
N ASN A 157 6.02 12.27 4.32
CA ASN A 157 4.68 11.94 4.82
C ASN A 157 3.65 12.41 3.80
N ASP A 158 2.90 11.47 3.32
CA ASP A 158 1.79 11.67 2.41
C ASP A 158 0.48 11.30 3.10
N ASP A 159 -0.45 12.23 3.03
CA ASP A 159 -1.83 11.99 3.42
C ASP A 159 -2.64 11.69 2.15
N TYR A 160 -3.67 10.87 2.25
CA TYR A 160 -4.50 10.51 1.10
C TYR A 160 -5.98 10.54 1.43
N LEU A 161 -6.78 11.00 0.46
CA LEU A 161 -8.21 11.19 0.61
C LEU A 161 -8.98 10.62 -0.57
N ILE A 162 -10.03 9.86 -0.26
CA ILE A 162 -11.09 9.47 -1.20
C ILE A 162 -12.43 9.74 -0.52
N GLN A 163 -13.38 10.32 -1.24
CA GLN A 163 -14.73 10.47 -0.75
C GLN A 163 -15.64 9.33 -1.22
N ARG A 164 -16.41 8.76 -0.31
CA ARG A 164 -17.48 7.82 -0.66
C ARG A 164 -18.66 8.56 -1.32
N PRO A 165 -19.33 7.96 -2.30
CA PRO A 165 -20.51 8.56 -2.91
C PRO A 165 -21.64 8.82 -1.90
N PHE A 166 -22.42 9.88 -2.15
CA PHE A 166 -23.63 10.19 -1.39
C PHE A 166 -24.84 9.35 -1.82
N GLU A 167 -24.80 8.79 -3.04
CA GLU A 167 -25.88 8.01 -3.63
C GLU A 167 -25.35 6.99 -4.63
N GLY A 168 -26.20 6.16 -5.18
CA GLY A 168 -25.84 5.20 -6.24
C GLY A 168 -25.04 3.99 -5.78
N VAL A 169 -24.79 3.84 -4.48
CA VAL A 169 -24.03 2.73 -3.88
C VAL A 169 -24.76 2.21 -2.63
N PRO A 170 -24.55 0.95 -2.24
CA PRO A 170 -25.03 0.44 -0.96
C PRO A 170 -24.43 1.23 0.21
N ASN A 171 -25.26 1.64 1.17
CA ASN A 171 -24.90 2.47 2.31
C ASN A 171 -24.17 3.77 1.89
N PRO A 172 -24.82 4.64 1.12
CA PRO A 172 -24.25 5.91 0.71
C PRO A 172 -24.13 6.83 1.94
N THR A 173 -22.95 7.42 2.14
CA THR A 173 -22.68 8.23 3.34
C THR A 173 -21.89 9.50 3.04
N GLY A 174 -21.26 9.60 1.87
CA GLY A 174 -20.39 10.72 1.54
C GLY A 174 -19.14 10.83 2.41
N HIS A 175 -18.83 9.83 3.24
CA HIS A 175 -17.69 9.92 4.15
C HIS A 175 -16.38 10.22 3.42
N LEU A 176 -15.62 11.14 3.99
CA LEU A 176 -14.24 11.44 3.61
C LEU A 176 -13.34 10.36 4.23
N MET A 177 -12.83 9.45 3.41
CA MET A 177 -11.91 8.38 3.81
C MET A 177 -10.51 8.96 3.74
N PHE A 178 -9.99 9.41 4.89
CA PHE A 178 -8.76 10.17 5.00
C PHE A 178 -7.74 9.42 5.86
N GLY A 179 -6.56 9.18 5.30
CA GLY A 179 -5.46 8.46 5.93
C GLY A 179 -4.16 9.22 5.87
N GLY A 180 -3.22 8.89 6.75
CA GLY A 180 -1.93 9.54 6.88
C GLY A 180 -1.62 10.02 8.29
N GLY A 181 -1.12 11.23 8.43
CA GLY A 181 -0.87 11.87 9.71
C GLY A 181 0.29 11.27 10.54
N ARG A 182 1.17 10.50 9.92
CA ARG A 182 2.29 9.85 10.65
C ARG A 182 3.20 10.84 11.37
N GLY A 183 3.43 12.02 10.80
CA GLY A 183 4.25 13.06 11.41
C GLY A 183 3.62 13.73 12.65
N ALA A 184 2.32 13.57 12.86
CA ALA A 184 1.60 14.04 14.02
C ALA A 184 1.44 12.98 15.13
N GLY A 185 1.86 11.75 14.86
CA GLY A 185 1.74 10.63 15.79
C GLY A 185 2.59 10.78 17.04
N HIS A 186 2.09 10.25 18.14
CA HIS A 186 2.77 10.23 19.44
C HIS A 186 3.71 9.03 19.59
N TYR A 187 3.52 7.98 18.79
CA TYR A 187 4.25 6.73 18.90
C TYR A 187 4.94 6.36 17.58
N PRO A 188 6.06 5.61 17.64
CA PRO A 188 6.68 5.07 16.44
C PRO A 188 5.68 4.24 15.64
N SER A 189 5.64 4.42 14.33
CA SER A 189 4.82 3.61 13.42
C SER A 189 5.62 2.48 12.76
N ILE A 190 6.94 2.67 12.59
CA ILE A 190 7.85 1.76 11.91
C ILE A 190 8.27 0.62 12.84
N GLY A 191 8.26 -0.62 12.32
CA GLY A 191 8.62 -1.82 13.08
C GLY A 191 7.50 -2.33 13.98
N ILE A 192 6.33 -1.70 13.95
CA ILE A 192 5.17 -2.08 14.79
C ILE A 192 4.15 -2.82 13.94
N SER A 193 3.76 -4.02 14.40
CA SER A 193 2.74 -4.87 13.76
C SER A 193 1.46 -5.02 14.59
N ASP A 194 1.28 -4.20 15.61
CA ASP A 194 0.06 -4.15 16.43
C ASP A 194 -0.86 -3.02 15.92
N ASP A 195 -2.01 -3.38 15.38
CA ASP A 195 -3.06 -2.49 14.89
C ASP A 195 -4.26 -2.36 15.86
N SER A 196 -4.14 -2.91 17.06
CA SER A 196 -5.20 -2.82 18.08
C SER A 196 -5.30 -1.43 18.74
N VAL A 197 -4.29 -0.58 18.57
CA VAL A 197 -4.21 0.74 19.19
C VAL A 197 -4.20 1.82 18.10
N ILE A 198 -5.06 2.83 18.26
CA ILE A 198 -5.09 4.05 17.44
C ILE A 198 -4.11 5.05 18.05
N ASP A 199 -3.26 5.67 17.22
CA ASP A 199 -2.44 6.79 17.65
C ASP A 199 -3.28 8.07 17.69
N GLU A 200 -3.55 8.61 18.88
CA GLU A 200 -4.43 9.79 19.06
C GLU A 200 -3.85 11.05 18.43
N GLY A 201 -2.54 11.21 18.34
CA GLY A 201 -1.91 12.35 17.67
C GLY A 201 -2.25 12.35 16.17
N SER A 202 -2.04 11.21 15.50
CA SER A 202 -2.42 11.03 14.10
C SER A 202 -3.94 11.12 13.91
N ALA A 203 -4.73 10.51 14.80
CA ALA A 203 -6.18 10.55 14.73
C ALA A 203 -6.74 11.97 14.85
N ALA A 204 -6.23 12.78 15.79
CA ALA A 204 -6.61 14.18 15.95
C ALA A 204 -6.20 15.03 14.74
N TYR A 205 -5.00 14.83 14.20
CA TYR A 205 -4.56 15.46 12.98
C TYR A 205 -5.52 15.17 11.82
N LEU A 206 -5.88 13.92 11.59
CA LEU A 206 -6.79 13.53 10.52
C LEU A 206 -8.17 14.19 10.66
N ARG A 207 -8.69 14.37 11.86
CA ARG A 207 -9.96 15.08 12.07
C ARG A 207 -9.89 16.57 11.67
N GLY A 208 -8.75 17.23 11.90
CA GLY A 208 -8.60 18.67 11.69
C GLY A 208 -8.00 19.11 10.35
N ALA A 209 -7.21 18.24 9.71
CA ALA A 209 -6.37 18.62 8.57
C ALA A 209 -7.16 19.02 7.33
N LEU A 210 -8.23 18.29 6.98
CA LEU A 210 -9.00 18.54 5.75
C LEU A 210 -9.59 19.94 5.67
N LEU A 211 -9.99 20.52 6.81
CA LEU A 211 -10.50 21.90 6.89
C LEU A 211 -9.46 22.96 6.53
N LYS A 212 -8.17 22.59 6.51
CA LYS A 212 -7.04 23.48 6.25
C LYS A 212 -6.43 23.25 4.87
N VAL A 213 -6.42 22.00 4.38
CA VAL A 213 -5.74 21.63 3.12
C VAL A 213 -6.67 21.63 1.92
N LEU A 214 -8.00 21.60 2.15
CA LEU A 214 -9.01 21.65 1.09
C LEU A 214 -10.05 22.76 1.34
N GLN A 215 -10.63 23.25 0.27
CA GLN A 215 -11.81 24.13 0.29
C GLN A 215 -13.06 23.25 0.28
N LEU A 216 -13.40 22.70 1.44
CA LEU A 216 -14.65 21.94 1.59
C LEU A 216 -15.83 22.90 1.53
N ASP A 217 -16.88 22.50 0.79
CA ASP A 217 -18.16 23.22 0.77
C ASP A 217 -19.08 22.78 1.94
N GLY A 218 -20.25 23.39 2.01
CA GLY A 218 -21.20 23.16 3.10
C GLY A 218 -20.94 24.03 4.32
N GLN A 219 -21.47 23.60 5.48
CA GLN A 219 -21.40 24.37 6.73
C GLN A 219 -20.04 24.12 7.42
N THR A 220 -19.02 24.88 7.04
CA THR A 220 -17.66 24.78 7.62
C THR A 220 -17.36 25.83 8.68
N GLU A 221 -18.18 26.88 8.80
CA GLU A 221 -17.96 27.98 9.73
C GLU A 221 -17.94 27.50 11.19
N GLY A 222 -16.88 27.88 11.91
CA GLY A 222 -16.68 27.50 13.30
C GLY A 222 -16.20 26.06 13.53
N LEU A 223 -16.02 25.26 12.48
CA LEU A 223 -15.45 23.92 12.63
C LEU A 223 -13.93 23.99 12.80
N THR A 224 -13.43 23.32 13.81
CA THR A 224 -11.98 23.09 14.04
C THR A 224 -11.57 21.68 13.67
N GLU A 225 -12.52 20.74 13.66
CA GLU A 225 -12.34 19.35 13.24
C GLU A 225 -13.62 18.79 12.63
N LEU A 226 -13.50 17.74 11.85
CA LEU A 226 -14.62 16.95 11.34
C LEU A 226 -14.91 15.79 12.28
N LYS A 227 -16.19 15.49 12.49
CA LYS A 227 -16.60 14.33 13.29
C LYS A 227 -16.22 13.04 12.58
N ALA A 228 -15.53 12.14 13.29
CA ALA A 228 -15.25 10.80 12.78
C ALA A 228 -16.45 9.87 12.99
N ALA A 229 -16.84 9.16 11.93
CA ALA A 229 -17.72 7.99 12.02
C ALA A 229 -16.96 6.77 12.54
N ALA A 230 -15.69 6.63 12.14
CA ALA A 230 -14.75 5.61 12.61
C ALA A 230 -13.33 6.09 12.39
N GLN A 231 -12.41 5.61 13.23
CA GLN A 231 -10.97 5.71 13.04
C GLN A 231 -10.36 4.34 13.35
N TRP A 232 -9.28 3.98 12.67
CA TRP A 232 -8.60 2.69 12.87
C TRP A 232 -7.16 2.75 12.41
N THR A 233 -6.39 1.79 12.88
CA THR A 233 -5.01 1.53 12.48
C THR A 233 -4.97 0.31 11.57
N GLY A 234 -4.07 0.30 10.61
CA GLY A 234 -3.74 -0.86 9.77
C GLY A 234 -2.24 -1.05 9.65
N ILE A 235 -1.81 -2.25 9.25
CA ILE A 235 -0.40 -2.56 9.07
C ILE A 235 -0.06 -2.66 7.59
N MET A 236 0.85 -1.81 7.16
CA MET A 236 1.46 -1.86 5.83
C MET A 236 2.79 -2.62 5.89
N GLY A 237 3.19 -3.25 4.79
CA GLY A 237 4.51 -3.87 4.63
C GLY A 237 5.38 -2.99 3.75
N TYR A 238 6.41 -2.41 4.34
CA TYR A 238 7.39 -1.61 3.60
C TYR A 238 8.57 -2.47 3.17
N SER A 239 8.81 -2.51 1.87
CA SER A 239 9.96 -3.18 1.29
C SER A 239 11.22 -2.34 1.49
N ARG A 240 12.34 -2.98 1.74
CA ARG A 240 13.61 -2.30 1.94
C ARG A 240 14.16 -1.64 0.66
N ASP A 241 13.80 -2.15 -0.49
CA ASP A 241 14.19 -1.62 -1.80
C ASP A 241 13.01 -1.02 -2.57
N ASP A 242 11.95 -0.63 -1.83
CA ASP A 242 10.74 0.04 -2.31
C ASP A 242 9.89 -0.75 -3.32
N HIS A 243 10.27 -1.98 -3.67
CA HIS A 243 9.56 -2.83 -4.62
C HIS A 243 8.94 -4.06 -3.96
N PRO A 244 7.75 -4.51 -4.39
CA PRO A 244 7.16 -5.75 -3.90
C PRO A 244 8.06 -6.96 -4.09
N TRP A 245 8.04 -7.88 -3.14
CA TRP A 245 8.72 -9.18 -3.21
C TRP A 245 7.75 -10.21 -3.76
N VAL A 246 7.97 -10.66 -5.01
CA VAL A 246 7.05 -11.56 -5.71
C VAL A 246 7.84 -12.74 -6.28
N GLY A 247 7.63 -13.94 -5.75
CA GLY A 247 8.31 -15.13 -6.25
C GLY A 247 8.52 -16.22 -5.21
N LYS A 248 9.31 -17.21 -5.59
CA LYS A 248 9.71 -18.32 -4.70
C LYS A 248 10.67 -17.81 -3.65
N VAL A 249 10.42 -18.20 -2.40
CA VAL A 249 11.35 -17.87 -1.29
C VAL A 249 12.66 -18.63 -1.52
N PRO A 250 13.83 -17.94 -1.54
CA PRO A 250 15.13 -18.59 -1.76
C PRO A 250 15.37 -19.73 -0.76
N ASP A 251 15.94 -20.83 -1.25
CA ASP A 251 16.27 -22.03 -0.49
C ASP A 251 15.07 -22.73 0.20
N ARG A 252 13.84 -22.39 -0.21
CA ARG A 252 12.59 -22.97 0.34
C ARG A 252 11.71 -23.48 -0.81
N GLU A 253 11.85 -24.77 -1.11
CA GLU A 253 11.02 -25.39 -2.16
C GLU A 253 9.54 -25.34 -1.83
N GLY A 254 8.68 -24.98 -2.78
CA GLY A 254 7.23 -24.89 -2.60
C GLY A 254 6.72 -23.71 -1.77
N LEU A 255 7.61 -22.85 -1.24
CA LEU A 255 7.22 -21.66 -0.48
C LEU A 255 7.37 -20.40 -1.34
N TRP A 256 6.30 -19.62 -1.42
CA TRP A 256 6.17 -18.44 -2.27
C TRP A 256 5.73 -17.21 -1.46
N LEU A 257 6.10 -16.04 -1.94
CA LEU A 257 5.79 -14.77 -1.29
C LEU A 257 5.28 -13.73 -2.30
N ALA A 258 4.22 -13.02 -1.93
CA ALA A 258 3.79 -11.78 -2.57
C ALA A 258 3.47 -10.75 -1.47
N GLY A 259 4.33 -9.76 -1.30
CA GLY A 259 4.20 -8.78 -0.21
C GLY A 259 5.25 -7.68 -0.26
N GLY A 260 5.23 -6.79 0.74
CA GLY A 260 6.14 -5.66 0.81
C GLY A 260 5.79 -4.55 -0.18
N TYR A 261 4.53 -4.14 -0.23
CA TYR A 261 4.02 -3.22 -1.25
C TYR A 261 4.30 -1.74 -0.98
N THR A 262 4.92 -1.39 0.13
CA THR A 262 5.36 0.00 0.44
C THR A 262 4.24 1.04 0.23
N GLY A 263 3.03 0.77 0.75
CA GLY A 263 1.85 1.63 0.56
C GLY A 263 1.14 1.51 -0.80
N HIS A 264 1.74 0.87 -1.82
CA HIS A 264 1.23 0.78 -3.19
C HIS A 264 0.59 -0.58 -3.52
N GLY A 265 -0.06 -1.23 -2.54
CA GLY A 265 -0.68 -2.54 -2.71
C GLY A 265 -1.88 -2.55 -3.65
N MET A 266 -2.70 -1.48 -3.67
CA MET A 266 -3.91 -1.41 -4.49
C MET A 266 -3.63 -1.57 -5.99
N PRO A 267 -2.71 -0.83 -6.61
CA PRO A 267 -2.40 -1.01 -8.04
C PRO A 267 -1.63 -2.30 -8.34
N ASN A 268 -0.88 -2.85 -7.39
CA ASN A 268 0.07 -3.96 -7.63
C ASN A 268 -0.48 -5.34 -7.24
N GLY A 269 -1.29 -5.43 -6.18
CA GLY A 269 -1.62 -6.70 -5.53
C GLY A 269 -2.24 -7.74 -6.45
N THR A 270 -3.17 -7.33 -7.33
CA THR A 270 -3.87 -8.26 -8.25
C THR A 270 -2.90 -8.87 -9.26
N LEU A 271 -2.06 -8.05 -9.90
CA LEU A 271 -1.10 -8.53 -10.90
C LEU A 271 0.04 -9.32 -10.26
N CYS A 272 0.51 -8.94 -9.08
CA CYS A 272 1.47 -9.72 -8.30
C CYS A 272 0.90 -11.10 -7.91
N GLY A 273 -0.37 -11.14 -7.52
CA GLY A 273 -1.08 -12.39 -7.24
C GLY A 273 -1.17 -13.30 -8.47
N LYS A 274 -1.53 -12.73 -9.63
CA LYS A 274 -1.51 -13.47 -10.90
C LYS A 274 -0.11 -14.00 -11.21
N ALA A 275 0.91 -13.15 -11.08
CA ALA A 275 2.29 -13.53 -11.36
C ALA A 275 2.78 -14.71 -10.49
N ILE A 276 2.46 -14.72 -9.19
CA ILE A 276 2.76 -15.87 -8.33
C ILE A 276 2.11 -17.15 -8.83
N VAL A 277 0.83 -17.10 -9.24
CA VAL A 277 0.14 -18.27 -9.75
C VAL A 277 0.78 -18.78 -11.03
N ASP A 278 1.11 -17.90 -11.97
CA ASP A 278 1.78 -18.26 -13.23
C ASP A 278 3.16 -18.90 -12.98
N MET A 279 3.93 -18.37 -12.02
CA MET A 279 5.23 -18.96 -11.60
C MET A 279 5.05 -20.38 -11.00
N VAL A 280 4.07 -20.54 -10.10
CA VAL A 280 3.77 -21.84 -9.47
C VAL A 280 3.36 -22.87 -10.52
N LEU A 281 2.47 -22.50 -11.43
CA LEU A 281 2.00 -23.38 -12.49
C LEU A 281 3.14 -23.74 -13.46
N GLY A 282 3.95 -22.76 -13.88
CA GLY A 282 5.09 -23.00 -14.74
C GLY A 282 6.10 -23.98 -14.11
N GLN A 283 6.40 -23.85 -12.81
CA GLN A 283 7.27 -24.79 -12.10
C GLN A 283 6.62 -26.19 -11.99
N ASN A 284 5.32 -26.28 -11.72
CA ASN A 284 4.61 -27.57 -11.65
C ASN A 284 4.58 -28.29 -13.02
N ASP A 285 4.58 -27.53 -14.11
CA ASP A 285 4.69 -28.06 -15.49
C ASP A 285 6.14 -28.43 -15.87
N GLY A 286 7.09 -28.34 -14.91
CA GLY A 286 8.48 -28.72 -15.11
C GLY A 286 9.34 -27.68 -15.83
N LYS A 287 8.86 -26.43 -15.99
CA LYS A 287 9.66 -25.34 -16.55
C LYS A 287 10.72 -24.87 -15.56
N ASP A 288 11.86 -24.47 -16.09
CA ASP A 288 12.84 -23.72 -15.28
C ASP A 288 12.26 -22.37 -14.87
N LEU A 289 12.34 -22.06 -13.59
CA LEU A 289 11.78 -20.83 -13.04
C LEU A 289 12.44 -19.57 -13.62
N ALA A 290 13.73 -19.62 -13.95
CA ALA A 290 14.41 -18.50 -14.60
C ALA A 290 13.83 -18.21 -16.00
N VAL A 291 13.46 -19.24 -16.75
CA VAL A 291 12.79 -19.10 -18.05
C VAL A 291 11.39 -18.50 -17.87
N VAL A 292 10.62 -18.97 -16.87
CA VAL A 292 9.30 -18.41 -16.54
C VAL A 292 9.41 -16.91 -16.20
N HIS A 293 10.37 -16.54 -15.38
CA HIS A 293 10.62 -15.13 -15.02
C HIS A 293 10.93 -14.28 -16.26
N GLU A 294 11.81 -14.76 -17.14
CA GLU A 294 12.16 -14.03 -18.35
C GLU A 294 10.98 -13.84 -19.30
N GLU A 295 10.20 -14.90 -19.55
CA GLU A 295 8.98 -14.84 -20.35
C GLU A 295 7.99 -13.80 -19.80
N MET A 296 7.78 -13.77 -18.48
CA MET A 296 6.85 -12.85 -17.83
C MET A 296 7.32 -11.40 -17.91
N VAL A 297 8.62 -11.15 -17.73
CA VAL A 297 9.19 -9.81 -17.86
C VAL A 297 9.10 -9.30 -19.30
N GLN A 298 9.40 -10.16 -20.29
CA GLN A 298 9.31 -9.80 -21.71
C GLN A 298 7.86 -9.49 -22.14
N LYS A 299 6.87 -10.17 -21.56
CA LYS A 299 5.44 -9.91 -21.81
C LYS A 299 4.92 -8.68 -21.06
N GLY A 300 5.66 -8.13 -20.11
CA GLY A 300 5.20 -7.04 -19.24
C GLY A 300 4.23 -7.49 -18.14
N ASP A 301 4.15 -8.78 -17.85
CA ASP A 301 3.29 -9.33 -16.79
C ASP A 301 3.78 -8.94 -15.39
N ILE A 302 5.10 -8.74 -15.22
CA ILE A 302 5.73 -8.30 -13.96
C ILE A 302 7.02 -7.54 -14.25
N PRO A 303 7.31 -6.43 -13.51
CA PRO A 303 8.63 -5.79 -13.56
C PRO A 303 9.73 -6.73 -13.01
N LYS A 304 10.89 -6.75 -13.66
CA LYS A 304 12.04 -7.55 -13.19
C LYS A 304 12.45 -7.22 -11.76
N SER A 305 12.32 -5.95 -11.36
CA SER A 305 12.62 -5.49 -9.99
C SER A 305 11.71 -6.09 -8.91
N TYR A 306 10.53 -6.64 -9.27
CA TYR A 306 9.60 -7.25 -8.31
C TYR A 306 9.94 -8.72 -8.02
N ILE A 307 10.65 -9.39 -8.94
CA ILE A 307 10.93 -10.82 -8.82
C ILE A 307 11.83 -11.09 -7.61
N LEU A 308 11.37 -11.95 -6.71
CA LEU A 308 12.12 -12.41 -5.55
C LEU A 308 13.19 -13.40 -6.00
N THR A 309 14.44 -12.99 -5.89
CA THR A 309 15.61 -13.84 -6.13
C THR A 309 16.62 -13.70 -4.98
N LYS A 310 17.53 -14.67 -4.87
CA LYS A 310 18.58 -14.59 -3.87
C LYS A 310 19.48 -13.37 -4.08
N GLU A 311 19.83 -13.07 -5.32
CA GLU A 311 20.68 -11.92 -5.68
C GLU A 311 20.01 -10.59 -5.30
N ARG A 312 18.68 -10.48 -5.45
CA ARG A 312 17.94 -9.30 -5.02
C ARG A 312 17.94 -9.16 -3.50
N VAL A 313 17.72 -10.26 -2.78
CA VAL A 313 17.79 -10.30 -1.31
C VAL A 313 19.15 -9.84 -0.81
N ASP A 314 20.22 -10.41 -1.38
CA ASP A 314 21.60 -10.09 -0.99
C ASP A 314 21.93 -8.61 -1.30
N ARG A 315 21.50 -8.09 -2.43
CA ARG A 315 21.66 -6.68 -2.81
C ARG A 315 20.91 -5.74 -1.86
N ALA A 316 19.67 -6.03 -1.53
CA ALA A 316 18.86 -5.20 -0.61
C ALA A 316 19.50 -5.16 0.79
N ARG A 317 20.09 -6.25 1.26
CA ARG A 317 20.85 -6.31 2.51
C ARG A 317 22.14 -5.50 2.48
N GLN A 318 22.84 -5.47 1.34
CA GLN A 318 24.03 -4.62 1.17
C GLN A 318 23.68 -3.13 1.24
N MET A 319 22.54 -2.71 0.69
CA MET A 319 22.06 -1.32 0.80
C MET A 319 21.87 -0.90 2.27
N LEU A 320 21.41 -1.82 3.14
CA LEU A 320 21.31 -1.60 4.58
C LEU A 320 22.65 -1.27 5.23
N THR A 321 23.69 -2.01 4.87
CA THR A 321 25.02 -1.84 5.45
C THR A 321 25.63 -0.49 5.09
N VAL A 322 25.41 -0.02 3.87
CA VAL A 322 25.85 1.32 3.41
C VAL A 322 25.09 2.42 4.15
N GLN A 323 23.77 2.32 4.27
CA GLN A 323 22.96 3.31 5.01
C GLN A 323 23.32 3.38 6.51
N GLN A 324 23.69 2.25 7.12
CA GLN A 324 24.16 2.23 8.51
C GLN A 324 25.55 2.86 8.66
N GLN A 325 26.43 2.77 7.67
CA GLN A 325 27.72 3.43 7.66
C GLN A 325 27.60 4.94 7.47
N ASP A 326 26.67 5.39 6.61
CA ASP A 326 26.38 6.79 6.38
C ASP A 326 25.65 7.45 7.57
N SER A 327 24.87 6.71 8.36
CA SER A 327 24.18 7.22 9.55
C SER A 327 25.10 7.56 10.74
N GLN A 328 26.37 7.18 10.68
CA GLN A 328 27.39 7.70 11.57
C GLN A 328 27.97 9.07 11.13
N GLY A 329 27.58 9.56 9.97
CA GLY A 329 28.09 10.81 9.40
C GLY A 329 27.09 11.74 8.72
N VAL A 330 25.86 11.32 8.37
CA VAL A 330 24.89 12.16 7.65
C VAL A 330 23.45 11.77 8.02
N HIS A 331 22.63 12.78 8.28
CA HIS A 331 21.18 12.65 8.45
C HIS A 331 20.57 11.78 7.35
N MET A 332 19.76 10.79 7.77
CA MET A 332 18.96 9.96 6.86
C MET A 332 18.10 10.86 5.97
N ASN A 333 18.52 11.06 4.75
CA ASN A 333 17.67 11.56 3.68
C ASN A 333 16.82 10.40 3.16
N GLY A 334 15.56 10.42 3.51
CA GLY A 334 14.47 9.89 2.74
C GLY A 334 14.51 8.40 2.37
N VAL A 335 14.37 7.51 3.34
CA VAL A 335 13.73 6.21 3.12
C VAL A 335 12.80 5.96 4.31
N VAL A 336 11.61 6.42 4.17
CA VAL A 336 10.36 5.83 4.67
C VAL A 336 9.23 6.35 3.80
#